data_458c025b422428f100231c9dda84eed0
#
_entry.id   458c025b422428f100231c9dda84eed0
#
_cell.length_a   1.000
_cell.length_b   1.000
_cell.length_c   1.000
_cell.angle_alpha   90.00
_cell.angle_beta   90.00
_cell.angle_gamma   90.00
#
_symmetry.space_group_name_H-M   'P 1'
#
loop_
_entity.id
_entity.type
_entity.pdbx_description
1 polymer ?
#
loop_
_entity_poly.entity_id
_entity_poly.type
_entity_poly.pdbx_seq_one_letter_code
_entity_poly.pdbx_strand_id
1 'polypeptide(L)'
;MENFASQVTTSVSSNEENTPDKVEVPVDFKKLKKTNKDIYAWIRIPGLDVVDYPIVQHPKNNAYYLNRSIKKEWSVYGSIFTEDYNQKDFMDFNTLVYGHNMRNGTMFGSLKKFRDAQFFEENRYIYVYMENRILKYEIFAACTWDNKHIIDGNNFDVEQGRTAYLQNIFSVRDMNSQVKNDIEVTAEDRIITLSTCMNDKEKRFIVSGVLIYDSQHPEKN
;
A
#
# COMPACT_ATOMS: atom_id res chain seq x y z
N MET A 1 7.61 -53.01 11.49
CA MET A 1 8.48 -53.93 10.75
C MET A 1 8.45 -53.49 9.31
N GLU A 2 9.62 -53.40 8.75
CA GLU A 2 10.02 -53.05 7.38
C GLU A 2 10.05 -51.59 6.97
N ASN A 3 11.29 -51.11 6.97
CA ASN A 3 11.83 -49.96 6.29
C ASN A 3 11.76 -50.09 4.76
N PHE A 4 11.32 -49.04 4.07
CA PHE A 4 11.73 -48.84 2.68
C PHE A 4 12.31 -47.43 2.50
N ALA A 5 13.64 -47.37 2.62
CA ALA A 5 14.43 -46.30 2.05
C ALA A 5 14.61 -46.62 0.56
N SER A 6 14.11 -45.75 -0.31
CA SER A 6 14.46 -45.77 -1.73
C SER A 6 15.25 -44.53 -2.08
N GLN A 7 16.47 -44.77 -2.45
CA GLN A 7 17.43 -43.84 -3.01
C GLN A 7 16.90 -43.35 -4.39
N VAL A 8 16.89 -42.05 -4.59
CA VAL A 8 16.82 -41.46 -5.91
C VAL A 8 18.13 -40.76 -6.20
N THR A 9 18.89 -41.37 -7.08
CA THR A 9 20.10 -40.84 -7.68
C THR A 9 19.76 -39.68 -8.61
N THR A 10 20.30 -38.53 -8.31
CA THR A 10 20.18 -37.33 -9.11
C THR A 10 21.24 -37.36 -10.21
N SER A 11 20.81 -37.44 -11.47
CA SER A 11 21.64 -37.13 -12.63
C SER A 11 21.65 -35.61 -12.84
N VAL A 12 22.83 -35.03 -12.69
CA VAL A 12 23.12 -33.61 -12.99
C VAL A 12 23.15 -33.46 -14.51
N SER A 13 22.20 -32.72 -15.07
CA SER A 13 22.28 -32.17 -16.42
C SER A 13 22.50 -30.67 -16.30
N SER A 14 23.66 -30.24 -16.74
CA SER A 14 24.07 -28.86 -16.90
C SER A 14 23.34 -28.23 -18.09
N ASN A 15 22.67 -27.12 -17.85
CA ASN A 15 22.37 -25.93 -18.65
C ASN A 15 20.96 -25.43 -18.32
N GLU A 16 20.84 -24.69 -17.21
CA GLU A 16 19.72 -23.76 -17.03
C GLU A 16 20.29 -22.36 -17.06
N GLU A 17 19.88 -21.62 -18.10
CA GLU A 17 19.99 -20.16 -18.16
C GLU A 17 19.40 -19.57 -16.88
N ASN A 18 20.14 -18.69 -16.23
CA ASN A 18 19.74 -17.92 -15.07
C ASN A 18 18.56 -16.99 -15.44
N THR A 19 17.35 -17.52 -15.51
CA THR A 19 16.15 -16.70 -15.42
C THR A 19 15.98 -16.31 -13.95
N PRO A 20 15.90 -15.02 -13.61
CA PRO A 20 15.68 -14.62 -12.23
C PRO A 20 14.41 -15.31 -11.71
N ASP A 21 14.50 -15.90 -10.52
CA ASP A 21 13.40 -16.62 -9.87
C ASP A 21 12.12 -15.79 -9.96
N LYS A 22 11.11 -16.34 -10.64
CA LYS A 22 9.84 -15.66 -10.83
C LYS A 22 9.17 -15.51 -9.48
N VAL A 23 9.04 -14.26 -9.02
CA VAL A 23 8.36 -13.95 -7.77
C VAL A 23 6.93 -14.46 -7.83
N GLU A 24 6.56 -15.37 -6.91
CA GLU A 24 5.20 -15.89 -6.82
C GLU A 24 4.29 -14.85 -6.17
N VAL A 25 3.44 -14.22 -6.99
CA VAL A 25 2.46 -13.22 -6.54
C VAL A 25 1.11 -13.92 -6.32
N PRO A 26 0.49 -13.81 -5.11
CA PRO A 26 -0.75 -14.54 -4.79
C PRO A 26 -2.02 -13.94 -5.43
N VAL A 27 -1.87 -13.18 -6.52
CA VAL A 27 -2.96 -12.46 -7.20
C VAL A 27 -2.89 -12.72 -8.71
N ASP A 28 -4.00 -13.17 -9.30
CA ASP A 28 -4.11 -13.38 -10.76
C ASP A 28 -4.44 -12.06 -11.49
N PHE A 29 -3.40 -11.28 -11.76
CA PHE A 29 -3.52 -10.01 -12.50
C PHE A 29 -4.04 -10.19 -13.93
N LYS A 30 -3.77 -11.32 -14.58
CA LYS A 30 -4.29 -11.60 -15.93
C LYS A 30 -5.81 -11.68 -15.91
N LYS A 31 -6.39 -12.33 -14.91
CA LYS A 31 -7.83 -12.41 -14.70
C LYS A 31 -8.43 -11.05 -14.33
N LEU A 32 -7.80 -10.33 -13.43
CA LEU A 32 -8.25 -9.00 -13.00
C LEU A 32 -8.27 -7.99 -14.14
N LYS A 33 -7.23 -7.95 -14.98
CA LYS A 33 -7.13 -7.05 -16.14
C LYS A 33 -8.17 -7.35 -17.24
N LYS A 34 -8.70 -8.58 -17.31
CA LYS A 34 -9.86 -8.88 -18.17
C LYS A 34 -11.14 -8.19 -17.68
N THR A 35 -11.28 -8.02 -16.36
CA THR A 35 -12.42 -7.30 -15.76
C THR A 35 -12.24 -5.79 -15.91
N ASN A 36 -11.06 -5.28 -15.63
CA ASN A 36 -10.77 -3.86 -15.74
C ASN A 36 -9.25 -3.63 -15.92
N LYS A 37 -8.88 -3.01 -17.05
CA LYS A 37 -7.47 -2.70 -17.37
C LYS A 37 -6.86 -1.63 -16.46
N ASP A 38 -7.68 -0.87 -15.72
CA ASP A 38 -7.23 0.15 -14.78
C ASP A 38 -6.69 -0.46 -13.46
N ILE A 39 -6.92 -1.78 -13.22
CA ILE A 39 -6.33 -2.50 -12.11
C ILE A 39 -4.84 -2.72 -12.40
N TYR A 40 -3.97 -2.23 -11.51
CA TYR A 40 -2.53 -2.34 -11.69
C TYR A 40 -1.79 -2.88 -10.48
N ALA A 41 -2.43 -2.85 -9.30
CA ALA A 41 -1.88 -3.36 -8.06
C ALA A 41 -2.99 -3.97 -7.17
N TRP A 42 -2.58 -4.57 -6.07
CA TRP A 42 -3.44 -5.13 -5.03
C TRP A 42 -2.85 -4.79 -3.66
N ILE A 43 -3.67 -4.30 -2.74
CA ILE A 43 -3.24 -3.99 -1.38
C ILE A 43 -3.78 -5.00 -0.39
N ARG A 44 -2.94 -5.40 0.58
CA ARG A 44 -3.31 -6.23 1.72
C ARG A 44 -2.64 -5.73 2.99
N ILE A 45 -3.40 -5.71 4.10
CA ILE A 45 -2.89 -5.38 5.43
C ILE A 45 -3.18 -6.55 6.35
N PRO A 46 -2.18 -7.38 6.74
CA PRO A 46 -2.35 -8.42 7.74
C PRO A 46 -2.90 -7.83 9.05
N GLY A 47 -3.85 -8.53 9.67
CA GLY A 47 -4.58 -8.02 10.85
C GLY A 47 -5.76 -7.10 10.53
N LEU A 48 -5.86 -6.59 9.30
CA LEU A 48 -7.05 -5.98 8.74
C LEU A 48 -7.52 -6.79 7.51
N ASP A 49 -8.00 -8.02 7.73
CA ASP A 49 -8.37 -8.96 6.65
C ASP A 49 -9.39 -8.39 5.66
N VAL A 50 -10.12 -7.37 6.08
CA VAL A 50 -11.07 -6.62 5.25
C VAL A 50 -10.34 -5.74 4.22
N VAL A 51 -9.07 -5.36 4.46
CA VAL A 51 -8.26 -4.60 3.50
C VAL A 51 -7.48 -5.57 2.63
N ASP A 52 -8.18 -6.10 1.64
CA ASP A 52 -7.68 -7.05 0.65
C ASP A 52 -8.35 -6.72 -0.70
N TYR A 53 -7.83 -5.69 -1.39
CA TYR A 53 -8.49 -5.03 -2.51
C TYR A 53 -7.57 -4.77 -3.70
N PRO A 54 -8.10 -4.83 -4.95
CA PRO A 54 -7.39 -4.27 -6.09
C PRO A 54 -7.25 -2.75 -5.97
N ILE A 55 -6.11 -2.22 -6.44
CA ILE A 55 -5.88 -0.79 -6.62
C ILE A 55 -6.09 -0.45 -8.09
N VAL A 56 -6.90 0.57 -8.34
CA VAL A 56 -7.18 1.08 -9.69
C VAL A 56 -6.68 2.51 -9.85
N GLN A 57 -6.35 2.89 -11.09
CA GLN A 57 -6.06 4.28 -11.45
C GLN A 57 -6.69 4.60 -12.81
N HIS A 58 -7.60 5.56 -12.82
CA HIS A 58 -8.22 6.01 -14.06
C HIS A 58 -7.28 6.96 -14.82
N PRO A 59 -7.06 6.78 -16.14
CA PRO A 59 -6.01 7.50 -16.87
C PRO A 59 -6.24 9.00 -17.08
N LYS A 60 -7.43 9.52 -16.74
CA LYS A 60 -7.82 10.92 -17.06
C LYS A 60 -8.75 11.56 -16.03
N ASN A 61 -9.15 10.86 -14.98
CA ASN A 61 -10.14 11.40 -14.04
C ASN A 61 -9.88 10.83 -12.64
N ASN A 62 -9.24 11.61 -11.80
CA ASN A 62 -8.85 11.26 -10.44
C ASN A 62 -10.05 10.93 -9.52
N ALA A 63 -11.21 11.54 -9.76
CA ALA A 63 -12.42 11.27 -9.00
C ALA A 63 -13.26 10.09 -9.55
N TYR A 64 -12.83 9.45 -10.65
CA TYR A 64 -13.65 8.42 -11.32
C TYR A 64 -14.03 7.27 -10.39
N TYR A 65 -13.08 6.73 -9.65
CA TYR A 65 -13.28 5.59 -8.76
C TYR A 65 -13.80 5.95 -7.37
N LEU A 66 -14.02 7.22 -7.10
CA LEU A 66 -14.63 7.66 -5.84
C LEU A 66 -16.04 7.08 -5.65
N ASN A 67 -16.80 6.91 -6.74
CA ASN A 67 -18.16 6.38 -6.72
C ASN A 67 -18.41 5.30 -7.77
N ARG A 68 -17.37 4.54 -8.14
CA ARG A 68 -17.46 3.40 -9.07
C ARG A 68 -16.71 2.20 -8.55
N SER A 69 -17.32 1.03 -8.74
CA SER A 69 -16.69 -0.26 -8.49
C SER A 69 -15.57 -0.55 -9.51
N ILE A 70 -14.80 -1.60 -9.27
CA ILE A 70 -13.81 -2.12 -10.23
C ILE A 70 -14.44 -2.54 -11.56
N LYS A 71 -15.74 -2.76 -11.62
CA LYS A 71 -16.49 -3.04 -12.86
C LYS A 71 -16.93 -1.78 -13.58
N LYS A 72 -16.54 -0.59 -13.08
CA LYS A 72 -16.93 0.73 -13.59
C LYS A 72 -18.42 1.06 -13.42
N GLU A 73 -19.13 0.30 -12.62
CA GLU A 73 -20.52 0.52 -12.22
C GLU A 73 -20.59 1.49 -11.05
N TRP A 74 -21.67 2.24 -10.96
CA TRP A 74 -21.89 3.14 -9.81
C TRP A 74 -21.95 2.36 -8.49
N SER A 75 -21.27 2.85 -7.49
CA SER A 75 -21.16 2.21 -6.17
C SER A 75 -20.87 3.23 -5.09
N VAL A 76 -21.66 3.22 -4.01
CA VAL A 76 -21.39 4.04 -2.81
C VAL A 76 -20.07 3.67 -2.11
N TYR A 77 -19.55 2.47 -2.35
CA TYR A 77 -18.27 2.00 -1.81
C TYR A 77 -17.08 2.53 -2.58
N GLY A 78 -17.29 2.97 -3.83
CA GLY A 78 -16.18 3.30 -4.72
C GLY A 78 -15.24 2.12 -4.95
N SER A 79 -13.98 2.42 -5.15
CA SER A 79 -12.87 1.46 -5.20
C SER A 79 -11.69 1.98 -4.37
N ILE A 80 -10.70 1.14 -4.12
CA ILE A 80 -9.39 1.60 -3.66
C ILE A 80 -8.62 2.08 -4.89
N PHE A 81 -8.16 3.33 -4.87
CA PHE A 81 -7.61 3.96 -6.06
C PHE A 81 -6.45 4.91 -5.75
N THR A 82 -5.66 5.18 -6.77
CA THR A 82 -4.68 6.27 -6.80
C THR A 82 -5.06 7.28 -7.87
N GLU A 83 -4.58 8.50 -7.71
CA GLU A 83 -4.69 9.56 -8.70
C GLU A 83 -3.51 9.53 -9.67
N ASP A 84 -3.65 10.18 -10.84
CA ASP A 84 -2.64 10.21 -11.89
C ASP A 84 -1.41 11.07 -11.56
N TYR A 85 -1.40 11.74 -10.42
CA TYR A 85 -0.20 12.36 -9.85
C TYR A 85 0.87 11.32 -9.49
N ASN A 86 0.46 10.09 -9.12
CA ASN A 86 1.38 9.01 -8.83
C ASN A 86 1.60 8.09 -10.02
N GLN A 87 2.84 7.68 -10.21
CA GLN A 87 3.21 6.60 -11.13
C GLN A 87 2.61 5.27 -10.65
N LYS A 88 2.37 4.35 -11.60
CA LYS A 88 1.80 3.03 -11.26
C LYS A 88 2.83 2.01 -10.77
N ASP A 89 4.07 2.41 -10.66
CA ASP A 89 5.20 1.57 -10.26
C ASP A 89 5.60 1.72 -8.78
N PHE A 90 4.92 2.61 -8.03
CA PHE A 90 5.23 2.93 -6.63
C PHE A 90 6.66 3.45 -6.41
N MET A 91 7.21 4.14 -7.41
CA MET A 91 8.57 4.70 -7.34
C MET A 91 8.60 6.15 -6.88
N ASP A 92 7.45 6.81 -6.77
CA ASP A 92 7.35 8.15 -6.20
C ASP A 92 7.77 8.17 -4.74
N PHE A 93 8.20 9.33 -4.24
CA PHE A 93 8.47 9.52 -2.82
C PHE A 93 7.27 9.12 -1.96
N ASN A 94 6.05 9.53 -2.33
CA ASN A 94 4.82 9.18 -1.61
C ASN A 94 3.73 8.73 -2.59
N THR A 95 3.37 7.47 -2.55
CA THR A 95 2.21 6.96 -3.29
C THR A 95 0.96 7.07 -2.42
N LEU A 96 0.01 7.90 -2.87
CA LEU A 96 -1.26 8.12 -2.17
C LEU A 96 -2.32 7.15 -2.66
N VAL A 97 -2.86 6.36 -1.72
CA VAL A 97 -3.94 5.40 -1.98
C VAL A 97 -5.18 5.82 -1.23
N TYR A 98 -6.28 6.00 -1.93
CA TYR A 98 -7.55 6.46 -1.39
C TYR A 98 -8.58 5.36 -1.24
N GLY A 99 -9.41 5.46 -0.22
CA GLY A 99 -10.56 4.58 -0.01
C GLY A 99 -11.58 5.20 0.92
N HIS A 100 -12.86 4.84 0.73
CA HIS A 100 -13.93 5.34 1.58
C HIS A 100 -13.83 4.84 3.02
N ASN A 101 -14.21 5.72 3.96
CA ASN A 101 -14.44 5.38 5.37
C ASN A 101 -15.85 4.82 5.55
N MET A 102 -16.04 3.55 5.21
CA MET A 102 -17.35 2.91 5.36
C MET A 102 -17.65 2.60 6.83
N ARG A 103 -18.91 2.89 7.27
CA ARG A 103 -19.34 2.63 8.67
C ARG A 103 -19.27 1.15 9.06
N ASN A 104 -19.48 0.25 8.11
CA ASN A 104 -19.38 -1.20 8.31
C ASN A 104 -17.93 -1.72 8.35
N GLY A 105 -16.93 -0.83 8.28
CA GLY A 105 -15.51 -1.17 8.33
C GLY A 105 -14.90 -1.63 7.01
N THR A 106 -15.68 -1.76 5.93
CA THR A 106 -15.15 -2.10 4.61
C THR A 106 -14.38 -0.94 3.99
N MET A 107 -13.76 -1.17 2.87
CA MET A 107 -12.83 -0.25 2.20
C MET A 107 -11.73 0.18 3.20
N PHE A 108 -11.53 1.48 3.42
CA PHE A 108 -10.60 2.00 4.43
C PHE A 108 -11.26 2.38 5.76
N GLY A 109 -12.53 1.97 5.97
CA GLY A 109 -13.24 2.19 7.23
C GLY A 109 -12.60 1.51 8.44
N SER A 110 -11.89 0.39 8.23
CA SER A 110 -11.17 -0.35 9.26
C SER A 110 -9.82 0.28 9.64
N LEU A 111 -9.24 1.19 8.85
CA LEU A 111 -7.97 1.86 9.17
C LEU A 111 -8.01 2.58 10.53
N LYS A 112 -9.20 3.01 10.98
CA LYS A 112 -9.37 3.59 12.31
C LYS A 112 -8.95 2.70 13.48
N LYS A 113 -8.79 1.38 13.28
CA LYS A 113 -8.24 0.47 14.29
C LYS A 113 -6.81 0.83 14.68
N PHE A 114 -6.04 1.42 13.76
CA PHE A 114 -4.69 1.91 14.03
C PHE A 114 -4.61 3.10 15.01
N ARG A 115 -5.75 3.62 15.49
CA ARG A 115 -5.78 4.56 16.62
C ARG A 115 -5.48 3.89 17.94
N ASP A 116 -5.77 2.60 18.05
CA ASP A 116 -5.40 1.80 19.21
C ASP A 116 -3.90 1.49 19.18
N ALA A 117 -3.19 1.80 20.25
CA ALA A 117 -1.73 1.68 20.31
C ALA A 117 -1.29 0.22 20.23
N GLN A 118 -2.02 -0.72 20.87
CA GLN A 118 -1.68 -2.14 20.82
C GLN A 118 -1.87 -2.67 19.39
N PHE A 119 -3.00 -2.33 18.76
CA PHE A 119 -3.25 -2.73 17.38
C PHE A 119 -2.19 -2.19 16.42
N PHE A 120 -1.76 -0.93 16.60
CA PHE A 120 -0.72 -0.30 15.80
C PHE A 120 0.63 -1.01 15.93
N GLU A 121 1.00 -1.44 17.14
CA GLU A 121 2.24 -2.19 17.38
C GLU A 121 2.21 -3.61 16.82
N GLU A 122 1.08 -4.29 16.89
CA GLU A 122 0.92 -5.67 16.44
C GLU A 122 0.79 -5.81 14.92
N ASN A 123 0.27 -4.78 14.22
CA ASN A 123 -0.05 -4.84 12.80
C ASN A 123 0.81 -3.86 12.00
N ARG A 124 2.03 -4.27 11.70
CA ARG A 124 3.11 -3.40 11.26
C ARG A 124 3.23 -3.21 9.75
N TYR A 125 2.57 -4.02 8.91
CA TYR A 125 2.93 -4.12 7.51
C TYR A 125 1.78 -3.88 6.56
N ILE A 126 2.10 -3.20 5.44
CA ILE A 126 1.27 -3.10 4.25
C ILE A 126 1.98 -3.86 3.14
N TYR A 127 1.25 -4.74 2.44
CA TYR A 127 1.75 -5.40 1.24
C TYR A 127 1.05 -4.83 0.02
N VAL A 128 1.85 -4.53 -1.01
CA VAL A 128 1.36 -4.20 -2.34
C VAL A 128 1.88 -5.23 -3.31
N TYR A 129 0.96 -5.91 -3.98
CA TYR A 129 1.27 -6.88 -5.03
C TYR A 129 1.07 -6.22 -6.38
N MET A 130 1.96 -6.49 -7.30
CA MET A 130 1.89 -6.12 -8.71
C MET A 130 2.11 -7.39 -9.55
N GLU A 131 1.95 -7.34 -10.87
CA GLU A 131 1.97 -8.54 -11.73
C GLU A 131 3.21 -9.43 -11.55
N ASN A 132 4.39 -8.83 -11.28
CA ASN A 132 5.66 -9.56 -11.08
C ASN A 132 6.49 -8.92 -9.95
N ARG A 133 5.86 -8.28 -8.96
CA ARG A 133 6.56 -7.55 -7.92
C ARG A 133 5.75 -7.55 -6.63
N ILE A 134 6.45 -7.68 -5.51
CA ILE A 134 5.91 -7.55 -4.16
C ILE A 134 6.65 -6.42 -3.47
N LEU A 135 5.88 -5.48 -2.93
CA LEU A 135 6.37 -4.40 -2.08
C LEU A 135 5.86 -4.63 -0.67
N LYS A 136 6.72 -4.46 0.32
CA LYS A 136 6.37 -4.50 1.73
C LYS A 136 6.75 -3.18 2.38
N TYR A 137 5.78 -2.55 3.01
CA TYR A 137 5.97 -1.31 3.75
C TYR A 137 5.81 -1.57 5.24
N GLU A 138 6.64 -0.93 6.06
CA GLU A 138 6.48 -0.90 7.51
C GLU A 138 5.75 0.38 7.91
N ILE A 139 4.65 0.23 8.66
CA ILE A 139 3.82 1.35 9.11
C ILE A 139 4.58 2.13 10.18
N PHE A 140 4.81 3.41 9.94
CA PHE A 140 5.46 4.32 10.88
C PHE A 140 4.51 5.38 11.46
N ALA A 141 3.37 5.65 10.80
CA ALA A 141 2.39 6.61 11.29
C ALA A 141 0.95 6.23 10.94
N ALA A 142 0.05 6.47 11.87
CA ALA A 142 -1.39 6.41 11.69
C ALA A 142 -2.01 7.61 12.40
N CYS A 143 -2.39 8.65 11.68
CA CYS A 143 -2.73 9.93 12.28
C CYS A 143 -3.87 10.68 11.59
N THR A 144 -4.41 11.65 12.33
CA THR A 144 -5.34 12.62 11.77
C THR A 144 -4.57 13.64 10.95
N TRP A 145 -5.05 13.93 9.75
CA TRP A 145 -4.50 14.89 8.81
C TRP A 145 -5.56 15.89 8.38
N ASP A 146 -5.17 17.04 7.88
CA ASP A 146 -6.12 17.97 7.28
C ASP A 146 -6.68 17.43 5.96
N ASN A 147 -7.71 18.05 5.40
CA ASN A 147 -8.33 17.60 4.16
C ASN A 147 -7.66 18.17 2.91
N LYS A 148 -6.61 18.98 3.06
CA LYS A 148 -5.84 19.48 1.92
C LYS A 148 -5.25 18.31 1.16
N HIS A 149 -5.21 18.45 -0.14
CA HIS A 149 -4.60 17.45 -0.97
C HIS A 149 -3.10 17.33 -0.64
N ILE A 150 -2.65 16.14 -0.28
CA ILE A 150 -1.29 15.95 0.25
C ILE A 150 -0.23 16.34 -0.79
N ILE A 151 -0.42 15.97 -2.07
CA ILE A 151 0.55 16.30 -3.13
C ILE A 151 0.51 17.80 -3.44
N ASP A 152 -0.68 18.40 -3.58
CA ASP A 152 -0.80 19.83 -3.89
C ASP A 152 -0.27 20.73 -2.75
N GLY A 153 -0.34 20.21 -1.52
CA GLY A 153 0.14 20.93 -0.33
C GLY A 153 1.63 20.77 -0.04
N ASN A 154 2.34 19.89 -0.76
CA ASN A 154 3.74 19.55 -0.50
C ASN A 154 4.51 19.40 -1.81
N ASN A 155 5.66 20.05 -1.92
CA ASN A 155 6.51 19.90 -3.11
C ASN A 155 7.44 18.70 -2.95
N PHE A 156 7.00 17.52 -3.42
CA PHE A 156 7.79 16.29 -3.34
C PHE A 156 8.90 16.18 -4.40
N ASP A 157 8.97 17.09 -5.37
CA ASP A 157 10.04 17.12 -6.37
C ASP A 157 11.39 17.53 -5.74
N VAL A 158 11.35 18.22 -4.60
CA VAL A 158 12.54 18.67 -3.89
C VAL A 158 12.65 18.01 -2.51
N GLU A 159 13.88 17.69 -2.10
CA GLU A 159 14.19 17.08 -0.81
C GLU A 159 13.62 17.88 0.38
N GLN A 160 13.72 19.20 0.34
CA GLN A 160 13.19 20.06 1.40
C GLN A 160 11.68 19.88 1.61
N GLY A 161 10.91 19.72 0.54
CA GLY A 161 9.47 19.50 0.62
C GLY A 161 9.14 18.10 1.19
N ARG A 162 9.90 17.08 0.80
CA ARG A 162 9.78 15.72 1.35
C ARG A 162 10.11 15.69 2.85
N THR A 163 11.22 16.31 3.22
CA THR A 163 11.65 16.46 4.63
C THR A 163 10.61 17.19 5.47
N ALA A 164 10.06 18.30 4.97
CA ALA A 164 9.03 19.06 5.68
C ALA A 164 7.75 18.23 5.89
N TYR A 165 7.33 17.43 4.89
CA TYR A 165 6.19 16.54 5.03
C TYR A 165 6.40 15.48 6.11
N LEU A 166 7.57 14.81 6.12
CA LEU A 166 7.91 13.85 7.16
C LEU A 166 7.94 14.48 8.55
N GLN A 167 8.56 15.66 8.69
CA GLN A 167 8.58 16.40 9.96
C GLN A 167 7.17 16.72 10.45
N ASN A 168 6.25 17.08 9.56
CA ASN A 168 4.86 17.32 9.91
C ASN A 168 4.19 16.04 10.44
N ILE A 169 4.40 14.88 9.81
CA ILE A 169 3.89 13.60 10.30
C ILE A 169 4.49 13.26 11.67
N PHE A 170 5.81 13.32 11.82
CA PHE A 170 6.49 12.99 13.06
C PHE A 170 6.19 13.98 14.20
N SER A 171 5.66 15.16 13.91
CA SER A 171 5.26 16.17 14.89
C SER A 171 3.81 16.02 15.40
N VAL A 172 3.01 15.14 14.80
CA VAL A 172 1.61 14.91 15.24
C VAL A 172 1.58 14.42 16.69
N ARG A 173 0.73 15.04 17.52
CA ARG A 173 0.60 14.75 18.97
C ARG A 173 -0.86 14.72 19.43
N ASP A 174 -1.79 14.25 18.62
CA ASP A 174 -3.16 14.08 19.09
C ASP A 174 -3.39 12.67 19.67
N MET A 175 -4.39 12.53 20.57
CA MET A 175 -4.66 11.29 21.29
C MET A 175 -5.14 10.11 20.40
N ASN A 176 -5.51 10.38 19.17
CA ASN A 176 -5.98 9.36 18.23
C ASN A 176 -4.94 9.04 17.16
N SER A 177 -3.72 9.50 17.34
CA SER A 177 -2.62 9.29 16.41
C SER A 177 -1.52 8.45 17.04
N GLN A 178 -0.97 7.57 16.23
CA GLN A 178 0.17 6.73 16.58
C GLN A 178 1.31 7.06 15.61
N VAL A 179 2.50 7.33 16.14
CA VAL A 179 3.70 7.62 15.36
C VAL A 179 4.88 6.89 15.98
N LYS A 180 5.58 6.08 15.20
CA LYS A 180 6.81 5.39 15.61
C LYS A 180 7.99 6.31 15.47
N ASN A 181 8.73 6.52 16.57
CA ASN A 181 9.95 7.33 16.56
C ASN A 181 11.23 6.46 16.47
N ASP A 182 11.08 5.16 16.49
CA ASP A 182 12.15 4.16 16.38
C ASP A 182 12.38 3.67 14.95
N ILE A 183 11.56 4.12 14.00
CA ILE A 183 11.73 3.88 12.56
C ILE A 183 12.28 5.17 11.94
N GLU A 184 13.47 5.07 11.37
CA GLU A 184 14.06 6.17 10.59
C GLU A 184 13.40 6.21 9.21
N VAL A 185 12.87 7.38 8.84
CA VAL A 185 12.31 7.63 7.50
C VAL A 185 12.86 8.95 7.00
N THR A 186 13.48 8.93 5.84
CA THR A 186 14.19 10.06 5.23
C THR A 186 13.52 10.54 3.95
N ALA A 187 13.96 11.66 3.42
CA ALA A 187 13.50 12.18 2.14
C ALA A 187 13.88 11.34 0.93
N GLU A 188 14.80 10.38 1.09
CA GLU A 188 15.24 9.46 0.03
C GLU A 188 14.44 8.15 0.00
N ASP A 189 13.68 7.89 1.06
CA ASP A 189 12.84 6.71 1.16
C ASP A 189 11.59 6.84 0.29
N ARG A 190 10.97 5.70 0.00
CA ARG A 190 9.66 5.61 -0.65
C ARG A 190 8.63 5.25 0.39
N ILE A 191 7.56 6.02 0.42
CA ILE A 191 6.47 5.79 1.35
C ILE A 191 5.15 5.56 0.60
N ILE A 192 4.26 4.87 1.28
CA ILE A 192 2.86 4.74 0.89
C ILE A 192 1.99 5.44 1.93
N THR A 193 1.01 6.21 1.50
CA THR A 193 0.03 6.83 2.41
C THR A 193 -1.37 6.41 2.03
N LEU A 194 -2.03 5.66 2.92
CA LEU A 194 -3.43 5.28 2.79
C LEU A 194 -4.29 6.40 3.38
N SER A 195 -5.20 6.97 2.61
CA SER A 195 -6.00 8.12 3.01
C SER A 195 -7.50 7.80 2.96
N THR A 196 -8.21 8.12 4.05
CA THR A 196 -9.66 7.98 4.12
C THR A 196 -10.33 9.17 4.81
N CYS A 197 -11.58 9.47 4.43
CA CYS A 197 -12.33 10.56 5.03
C CYS A 197 -12.64 10.27 6.51
N MET A 198 -12.70 11.31 7.31
CA MET A 198 -13.26 11.26 8.67
C MET A 198 -14.73 11.75 8.66
N ASN A 199 -15.42 11.63 9.82
CA ASN A 199 -16.75 12.23 10.01
C ASN A 199 -16.69 13.77 9.93
N ASP A 200 -15.59 14.34 10.39
CA ASP A 200 -15.23 15.74 10.16
C ASP A 200 -14.74 15.89 8.71
N LYS A 201 -15.48 16.69 7.94
CA LYS A 201 -15.17 16.91 6.50
C LYS A 201 -13.85 17.66 6.28
N GLU A 202 -13.36 18.35 7.31
CA GLU A 202 -12.08 19.08 7.28
C GLU A 202 -10.88 18.18 7.58
N LYS A 203 -11.12 16.88 7.85
CA LYS A 203 -10.05 15.96 8.27
C LYS A 203 -10.05 14.65 7.49
N ARG A 204 -8.86 14.08 7.38
CA ARG A 204 -8.57 12.75 6.89
C ARG A 204 -7.97 11.91 8.01
N PHE A 205 -8.08 10.60 7.90
CA PHE A 205 -7.22 9.68 8.65
C PHE A 205 -6.27 9.05 7.67
N ILE A 206 -4.99 9.11 7.98
CA ILE A 206 -3.94 8.55 7.13
C ILE A 206 -3.18 7.45 7.88
N VAL A 207 -2.72 6.44 7.14
CA VAL A 207 -1.77 5.43 7.59
C VAL A 207 -0.61 5.42 6.62
N SER A 208 0.58 5.73 7.12
CA SER A 208 1.79 5.85 6.30
C SER A 208 2.79 4.75 6.62
N GLY A 209 3.35 4.14 5.58
CA GLY A 209 4.37 3.11 5.69
C GLY A 209 5.59 3.44 4.83
N VAL A 210 6.78 3.09 5.30
CA VAL A 210 8.04 3.18 4.56
C VAL A 210 8.35 1.84 3.87
N LEU A 211 8.84 1.89 2.64
CA LEU A 211 9.22 0.71 1.87
C LEU A 211 10.43 0.03 2.52
N ILE A 212 10.25 -1.22 2.94
CA ILE A 212 11.33 -2.03 3.56
C ILE A 212 11.71 -3.26 2.73
N TYR A 213 10.95 -3.59 1.69
CA TYR A 213 11.27 -4.70 0.79
C TYR A 213 10.64 -4.49 -0.56
N ASP A 214 11.43 -4.76 -1.59
CA ASP A 214 11.05 -4.76 -2.99
C ASP A 214 11.60 -6.01 -3.66
N SER A 215 10.74 -6.92 -4.09
CA SER A 215 11.15 -8.20 -4.66
C SER A 215 11.95 -8.08 -5.96
N GLN A 216 11.91 -6.92 -6.63
CA GLN A 216 12.76 -6.66 -7.82
C GLN A 216 14.12 -6.05 -7.44
N HIS A 217 14.27 -5.54 -6.21
CA HIS A 217 15.48 -4.91 -5.71
C HIS A 217 15.75 -5.30 -4.27
N PRO A 218 15.93 -6.60 -3.95
CA PRO A 218 16.04 -7.10 -2.58
C PRO A 218 17.29 -6.59 -1.84
N GLU A 219 18.29 -6.15 -2.57
CA GLU A 219 19.59 -5.67 -2.06
C GLU A 219 19.61 -4.19 -1.63
N LYS A 220 18.50 -3.46 -1.79
CA LYS A 220 18.46 -2.00 -1.58
C LYS A 220 17.77 -1.56 -0.28
N ASN A 221 17.54 -2.50 0.64
CA ASN A 221 16.89 -2.20 1.91
C ASN A 221 17.75 -2.62 3.10
#